data_891c292b7b3ecf06c2fe9926f6430d63
#
_entry.id   891c292b7b3ecf06c2fe9926f6430d63
#
_cell.length_a   1.000
_cell.length_b   1.000
_cell.length_c   1.000
_cell.angle_alpha   90.00
_cell.angle_beta   90.00
_cell.angle_gamma   90.00
#
_symmetry.space_group_name_H-M   'P 1'
#
loop_
_entity.id
_entity.type
_entity.pdbx_description
1 polymer ?
#
loop_
_entity_poly.entity_id
_entity_poly.type
_entity_poly.pdbx_seq_one_letter_code
_entity_poly.pdbx_strand_id
1 'polypeptide(L)'
;MTSIARSRGDIVVGVDTHKDNHVGVVLDGVGGRLADLTVSATPAGYARLVEWTGTYGRVVAYGVEGTGSYGAGLTSYLRRQGAKVIEVNRPSRKADRRANGKSDTLDAEHAAREVLAGTSTAVPKTADGAIETLRLVKIARDTAVKAHTAAMIALKATLVTGGDDLRAELEHLTDYKLIVACAALAAEDLTSPAGGMRHVLGSLARRWLQLHEEIKVHSRLLKQLTKTTAPALIEAFGIGPDVATELLLAAGDNTDRIRSESAYAKLCGACPIPASSGRTTRHRLNRGGNRQANSALYRTVVVRMRWHEPTIAYVARRTAEGLSKREIIRCLKRYLAREVFLLLPAPVVDNRRLDAA
;
A
#
# COMPACT_ATOMS: atom_id res chain seq x y z
N MET A 1 -29.38 -4.60 -9.16
CA MET A 1 -28.51 -4.60 -7.96
C MET A 1 -29.33 -5.11 -6.78
N THR A 2 -28.88 -6.14 -6.11
CA THR A 2 -29.67 -6.74 -5.00
C THR A 2 -29.16 -6.11 -3.70
N SER A 3 -30.04 -5.45 -2.94
CA SER A 3 -29.71 -4.93 -1.60
C SER A 3 -29.18 -6.04 -0.70
N ILE A 4 -28.21 -5.72 0.14
CA ILE A 4 -27.62 -6.66 1.11
C ILE A 4 -28.57 -6.95 2.28
N ALA A 5 -29.46 -6.02 2.63
CA ALA A 5 -30.49 -6.17 3.66
C ALA A 5 -31.73 -6.87 3.05
N ARG A 6 -32.19 -7.95 3.67
CA ARG A 6 -33.23 -8.84 3.11
C ARG A 6 -34.46 -8.99 4.00
N SER A 7 -34.44 -8.51 5.24
CA SER A 7 -35.56 -8.64 6.17
C SER A 7 -35.87 -7.33 6.90
N ARG A 8 -37.13 -7.21 7.40
CA ARG A 8 -37.48 -6.18 8.38
C ARG A 8 -36.61 -6.39 9.63
N GLY A 9 -35.90 -5.36 10.08
CA GLY A 9 -34.97 -5.44 11.20
C GLY A 9 -33.50 -5.63 10.79
N ASP A 10 -33.19 -5.82 9.49
CA ASP A 10 -31.80 -5.76 9.00
C ASP A 10 -31.34 -4.30 8.94
N ILE A 11 -30.13 -4.06 9.46
CA ILE A 11 -29.50 -2.74 9.43
C ILE A 11 -28.12 -2.83 8.81
N VAL A 12 -27.64 -1.70 8.26
CA VAL A 12 -26.28 -1.50 7.79
C VAL A 12 -25.67 -0.34 8.54
N VAL A 13 -24.41 -0.48 8.93
CA VAL A 13 -23.67 0.54 9.67
C VAL A 13 -22.55 1.08 8.80
N GLY A 14 -22.47 2.38 8.63
CA GLY A 14 -21.31 3.03 8.02
C GLY A 14 -20.46 3.68 9.09
N VAL A 15 -19.14 3.63 8.92
CA VAL A 15 -18.21 4.22 9.87
C VAL A 15 -17.16 5.05 9.14
N ASP A 16 -17.13 6.35 9.47
CA ASP A 16 -16.01 7.23 9.15
C ASP A 16 -14.97 7.16 10.28
N THR A 17 -13.69 7.04 9.92
CA THR A 17 -12.64 6.76 10.89
C THR A 17 -11.60 7.87 10.96
N HIS A 18 -11.36 8.35 12.18
CA HIS A 18 -10.35 9.33 12.53
C HIS A 18 -9.36 8.78 13.57
N LYS A 19 -8.31 9.55 13.85
CA LYS A 19 -7.25 9.15 14.79
C LYS A 19 -7.78 8.85 16.19
N ASP A 20 -8.62 9.75 16.70
CA ASP A 20 -9.04 9.73 18.10
C ASP A 20 -10.50 9.25 18.27
N ASN A 21 -11.33 9.42 17.24
CA ASN A 21 -12.74 9.06 17.27
C ASN A 21 -13.19 8.39 15.96
N HIS A 22 -14.26 7.62 16.05
CA HIS A 22 -15.00 7.09 14.89
C HIS A 22 -16.44 7.53 14.97
N VAL A 23 -17.04 7.86 13.82
CA VAL A 23 -18.46 8.20 13.71
C VAL A 23 -19.18 7.08 13.00
N GLY A 24 -20.15 6.45 13.69
CA GLY A 24 -21.02 5.43 13.14
C GLY A 24 -22.39 5.97 12.80
N VAL A 25 -22.94 5.58 11.64
CA VAL A 25 -24.31 5.87 11.21
C VAL A 25 -25.03 4.56 10.92
N VAL A 26 -26.25 4.42 11.44
CA VAL A 26 -27.11 3.25 11.22
C VAL A 26 -28.17 3.59 10.18
N LEU A 27 -28.29 2.74 9.16
CA LEU A 27 -29.37 2.76 8.17
C LEU A 27 -30.23 1.51 8.30
N ASP A 28 -31.53 1.65 8.11
CA ASP A 28 -32.43 0.51 7.93
C ASP A 28 -32.25 -0.16 6.55
N GLY A 29 -32.95 -1.25 6.32
CA GLY A 29 -32.88 -2.03 5.09
C GLY A 29 -33.35 -1.31 3.82
N VAL A 30 -34.04 -0.18 3.95
CA VAL A 30 -34.52 0.65 2.83
C VAL A 30 -33.74 1.96 2.67
N GLY A 31 -32.75 2.20 3.55
CA GLY A 31 -31.85 3.33 3.49
C GLY A 31 -32.28 4.55 4.32
N GLY A 32 -33.30 4.37 5.18
CA GLY A 32 -33.67 5.37 6.18
C GLY A 32 -32.60 5.46 7.28
N ARG A 33 -32.14 6.68 7.60
CA ARG A 33 -31.20 6.90 8.69
C ARG A 33 -31.94 6.80 10.02
N LEU A 34 -31.44 5.93 10.90
CA LEU A 34 -32.01 5.70 12.22
C LEU A 34 -31.31 6.52 13.30
N ALA A 35 -30.00 6.51 13.33
CA ALA A 35 -29.22 7.21 14.35
C ALA A 35 -27.73 7.36 13.94
N ASP A 36 -26.98 8.14 14.72
CA ASP A 36 -25.53 8.23 14.67
C ASP A 36 -24.92 8.23 16.08
N LEU A 37 -23.67 7.80 16.17
CA LEU A 37 -22.92 7.78 17.41
C LEU A 37 -21.44 8.04 17.12
N THR A 38 -20.84 8.91 17.93
CA THR A 38 -19.39 9.07 18.00
C THR A 38 -18.81 8.26 19.15
N VAL A 39 -17.77 7.48 18.86
CA VAL A 39 -17.05 6.66 19.84
C VAL A 39 -15.56 6.94 19.77
N SER A 40 -14.85 6.71 20.88
CA SER A 40 -13.38 6.79 20.89
C SER A 40 -12.76 5.66 20.07
N ALA A 41 -11.60 5.92 19.43
CA ALA A 41 -10.83 4.92 18.68
C ALA A 41 -10.07 3.98 19.63
N THR A 42 -10.78 3.33 20.55
CA THR A 42 -10.28 2.42 21.59
C THR A 42 -11.11 1.13 21.64
N PRO A 43 -10.59 0.02 22.22
CA PRO A 43 -11.37 -1.20 22.37
C PRO A 43 -12.72 -1.01 23.08
N ALA A 44 -12.78 -0.14 24.09
CA ALA A 44 -14.03 0.19 24.78
C ALA A 44 -15.00 0.97 23.87
N GLY A 45 -14.51 1.90 23.04
CA GLY A 45 -15.32 2.59 22.06
C GLY A 45 -15.85 1.66 20.97
N TYR A 46 -15.06 0.67 20.54
CA TYR A 46 -15.52 -0.34 19.57
C TYR A 46 -16.62 -1.24 20.15
N ALA A 47 -16.46 -1.68 21.41
CA ALA A 47 -17.49 -2.45 22.10
C ALA A 47 -18.80 -1.66 22.22
N ARG A 48 -18.70 -0.38 22.63
CA ARG A 48 -19.86 0.53 22.70
C ARG A 48 -20.55 0.70 21.34
N LEU A 49 -19.78 0.81 20.26
CA LEU A 49 -20.34 0.91 18.90
C LEU A 49 -21.15 -0.35 18.55
N VAL A 50 -20.61 -1.55 18.82
CA VAL A 50 -21.29 -2.82 18.54
C VAL A 50 -22.55 -2.99 19.37
N GLU A 51 -22.49 -2.71 20.67
CA GLU A 51 -23.64 -2.77 21.57
C GLU A 51 -24.74 -1.79 21.11
N TRP A 52 -24.37 -0.53 20.84
CA TRP A 52 -25.30 0.49 20.39
C TRP A 52 -25.96 0.12 19.05
N THR A 53 -25.21 -0.37 18.07
CA THR A 53 -25.79 -0.78 16.77
C THR A 53 -26.77 -1.93 16.92
N GLY A 54 -26.50 -2.86 17.84
CA GLY A 54 -27.39 -3.99 18.15
C GLY A 54 -28.76 -3.59 18.67
N THR A 55 -28.93 -2.39 19.24
CA THR A 55 -30.23 -1.88 19.72
C THR A 55 -31.19 -1.53 18.58
N TYR A 56 -30.71 -1.31 17.35
CA TYR A 56 -31.50 -0.93 16.17
C TYR A 56 -31.90 -2.13 15.31
N GLY A 57 -31.31 -3.29 15.48
CA GLY A 57 -31.61 -4.48 14.71
C GLY A 57 -30.41 -5.37 14.44
N ARG A 58 -30.57 -6.31 13.52
CA ARG A 58 -29.51 -7.24 13.11
C ARG A 58 -28.55 -6.56 12.14
N VAL A 59 -27.31 -6.34 12.57
CA VAL A 59 -26.28 -5.76 11.70
C VAL A 59 -25.88 -6.77 10.62
N VAL A 60 -26.17 -6.46 9.37
CA VAL A 60 -25.80 -7.29 8.20
C VAL A 60 -24.36 -7.07 7.78
N ALA A 61 -23.89 -5.81 7.84
CA ALA A 61 -22.50 -5.45 7.55
C ALA A 61 -22.15 -4.07 8.11
N TYR A 62 -20.86 -3.89 8.36
CA TYR A 62 -20.23 -2.61 8.64
C TYR A 62 -19.46 -2.11 7.41
N GLY A 63 -19.82 -0.95 6.88
CA GLY A 63 -19.03 -0.24 5.86
C GLY A 63 -17.99 0.66 6.54
N VAL A 64 -16.73 0.37 6.40
CA VAL A 64 -15.67 1.10 7.12
C VAL A 64 -14.73 1.76 6.12
N GLU A 65 -14.52 3.08 6.26
CA GLU A 65 -13.47 3.79 5.55
C GLU A 65 -12.11 3.58 6.23
N GLY A 66 -11.03 3.60 5.44
CA GLY A 66 -9.67 3.59 5.98
C GLY A 66 -9.30 2.36 6.79
N THR A 67 -9.81 1.18 6.42
CA THR A 67 -9.56 -0.11 7.09
C THR A 67 -8.10 -0.48 7.25
N GLY A 68 -7.19 0.08 6.44
CA GLY A 68 -5.74 -0.08 6.53
C GLY A 68 -5.03 1.09 7.24
N SER A 69 -5.75 2.02 7.86
CA SER A 69 -5.21 3.18 8.57
C SER A 69 -5.93 3.38 9.91
N TYR A 70 -6.64 4.48 10.09
CA TYR A 70 -7.34 4.76 11.37
C TYR A 70 -8.43 3.74 11.69
N GLY A 71 -9.06 3.13 10.69
CA GLY A 71 -10.06 2.08 10.86
C GLY A 71 -9.50 0.67 11.11
N ALA A 72 -8.18 0.48 11.13
CA ALA A 72 -7.58 -0.86 11.25
C ALA A 72 -7.94 -1.56 12.57
N GLY A 73 -7.89 -0.83 13.69
CA GLY A 73 -8.24 -1.36 15.01
C GLY A 73 -9.71 -1.79 15.09
N LEU A 74 -10.63 -0.93 14.64
CA LEU A 74 -12.05 -1.25 14.56
C LEU A 74 -12.32 -2.45 13.64
N THR A 75 -11.72 -2.46 12.45
CA THR A 75 -11.86 -3.56 11.48
C THR A 75 -11.44 -4.90 12.09
N SER A 76 -10.29 -4.92 12.75
CA SER A 76 -9.79 -6.12 13.44
C SER A 76 -10.73 -6.54 14.58
N TYR A 77 -11.23 -5.58 15.38
CA TYR A 77 -12.18 -5.84 16.45
C TYR A 77 -13.49 -6.47 15.92
N LEU A 78 -14.12 -5.82 14.94
CA LEU A 78 -15.38 -6.30 14.34
C LEU A 78 -15.23 -7.70 13.73
N ARG A 79 -14.13 -7.96 13.05
CA ARG A 79 -13.87 -9.29 12.45
C ARG A 79 -13.70 -10.38 13.49
N ARG A 80 -13.04 -10.09 14.63
CA ARG A 80 -12.94 -11.05 15.76
C ARG A 80 -14.30 -11.36 16.38
N GLN A 81 -15.27 -10.45 16.30
CA GLN A 81 -16.65 -10.66 16.70
C GLN A 81 -17.49 -11.37 15.61
N GLY A 82 -16.87 -11.83 14.52
CA GLY A 82 -17.58 -12.47 13.41
C GLY A 82 -18.38 -11.51 12.52
N ALA A 83 -18.30 -10.20 12.74
CA ALA A 83 -19.02 -9.22 11.94
C ALA A 83 -18.48 -9.12 10.52
N LYS A 84 -19.38 -8.95 9.55
CA LYS A 84 -19.04 -8.69 8.16
C LYS A 84 -18.60 -7.25 7.99
N VAL A 85 -17.34 -7.04 7.62
CA VAL A 85 -16.77 -5.71 7.32
C VAL A 85 -16.56 -5.57 5.82
N ILE A 86 -17.00 -4.45 5.27
CA ILE A 86 -16.81 -4.03 3.87
C ILE A 86 -15.92 -2.79 3.87
N GLU A 87 -14.84 -2.83 3.12
CA GLU A 87 -14.00 -1.66 2.89
C GLU A 87 -14.67 -0.70 1.91
N VAL A 88 -14.87 0.53 2.35
CA VAL A 88 -15.46 1.59 1.53
C VAL A 88 -14.38 2.60 1.14
N ASN A 89 -14.33 2.94 -0.14
CA ASN A 89 -13.43 3.96 -0.63
C ASN A 89 -13.94 5.35 -0.23
N ARG A 90 -13.01 6.25 0.07
CA ARG A 90 -13.36 7.67 0.27
C ARG A 90 -14.10 8.21 -0.94
N PRO A 91 -15.23 8.91 -0.73
CA PRO A 91 -16.01 9.47 -1.83
C PRO A 91 -15.17 10.43 -2.68
N SER A 92 -15.46 10.47 -3.99
CA SER A 92 -14.77 11.39 -4.89
C SER A 92 -15.20 12.83 -4.56
N ARG A 93 -14.26 13.62 -4.07
CA ARG A 93 -14.40 14.90 -3.37
C ARG A 93 -15.14 16.03 -4.10
N LYS A 94 -15.58 15.89 -5.37
CA LYS A 94 -15.99 17.06 -6.18
C LYS A 94 -17.49 17.32 -6.30
N ALA A 95 -18.35 16.32 -6.29
CA ALA A 95 -19.80 16.52 -6.50
C ALA A 95 -20.56 16.73 -5.17
N ASP A 96 -20.37 15.87 -4.18
CA ASP A 96 -21.17 15.89 -2.95
C ASP A 96 -20.83 17.05 -2.01
N ARG A 97 -19.56 17.49 -1.98
CA ARG A 97 -19.13 18.63 -1.15
C ARG A 97 -19.71 19.98 -1.58
N ARG A 98 -20.09 20.13 -2.84
CA ARG A 98 -20.72 21.38 -3.33
C ARG A 98 -22.16 21.49 -2.89
N ALA A 99 -22.85 20.39 -2.69
CA ALA A 99 -24.26 20.38 -2.32
C ALA A 99 -24.48 20.34 -0.80
N ASN A 100 -23.70 19.54 -0.04
CA ASN A 100 -24.02 19.18 1.34
C ASN A 100 -22.94 19.55 2.38
N GLY A 101 -21.85 20.21 1.96
CA GLY A 101 -20.73 20.52 2.86
C GLY A 101 -19.89 19.28 3.21
N LYS A 102 -19.11 19.37 4.32
CA LYS A 102 -18.33 18.26 4.87
C LYS A 102 -18.75 18.01 6.32
N SER A 103 -19.17 16.76 6.60
CA SER A 103 -19.43 16.29 7.96
C SER A 103 -19.04 14.83 8.05
N ASP A 104 -18.41 14.44 9.15
CA ASP A 104 -17.98 13.07 9.42
C ASP A 104 -19.21 12.12 9.46
N THR A 105 -20.36 12.62 9.87
CA THR A 105 -21.64 11.89 9.85
C THR A 105 -22.13 11.64 8.42
N LEU A 106 -21.94 12.57 7.50
CA LEU A 106 -22.28 12.36 6.07
C LEU A 106 -21.35 11.38 5.40
N ASP A 107 -20.06 11.40 5.73
CA ASP A 107 -19.07 10.44 5.20
C ASP A 107 -19.40 9.02 5.74
N ALA A 108 -19.77 8.87 7.03
CA ALA A 108 -20.24 7.62 7.59
C ALA A 108 -21.56 7.13 6.96
N GLU A 109 -22.54 8.01 6.75
CA GLU A 109 -23.78 7.68 6.08
C GLU A 109 -23.54 7.23 4.64
N HIS A 110 -22.63 7.89 3.91
CA HIS A 110 -22.23 7.48 2.58
C HIS A 110 -21.64 6.06 2.57
N ALA A 111 -20.79 5.73 3.54
CA ALA A 111 -20.24 4.39 3.67
C ALA A 111 -21.34 3.34 3.89
N ALA A 112 -22.37 3.63 4.70
CA ALA A 112 -23.51 2.74 4.88
C ALA A 112 -24.32 2.56 3.59
N ARG A 113 -24.59 3.65 2.84
CA ARG A 113 -25.32 3.62 1.56
C ARG A 113 -24.59 2.84 0.48
N GLU A 114 -23.28 2.96 0.36
CA GLU A 114 -22.44 2.19 -0.56
C GLU A 114 -22.53 0.68 -0.30
N VAL A 115 -22.56 0.28 0.97
CA VAL A 115 -22.72 -1.11 1.37
C VAL A 115 -24.14 -1.60 1.11
N LEU A 116 -25.15 -0.84 1.48
CA LEU A 116 -26.56 -1.19 1.29
C LEU A 116 -26.90 -1.35 -0.20
N ALA A 117 -26.40 -0.44 -1.04
CA ALA A 117 -26.58 -0.51 -2.50
C ALA A 117 -25.75 -1.63 -3.17
N GLY A 118 -24.82 -2.27 -2.45
CA GLY A 118 -23.91 -3.28 -3.01
C GLY A 118 -22.89 -2.71 -4.01
N THR A 119 -22.65 -1.40 -4.01
CA THR A 119 -21.62 -0.76 -4.83
C THR A 119 -20.22 -0.96 -4.26
N SER A 120 -20.10 -0.99 -2.92
CA SER A 120 -18.91 -1.41 -2.21
C SER A 120 -19.05 -2.84 -1.70
N THR A 121 -18.12 -3.72 -2.11
CA THR A 121 -18.11 -5.14 -1.77
C THR A 121 -16.73 -5.66 -1.38
N ALA A 122 -15.76 -4.76 -1.26
CA ALA A 122 -14.38 -5.14 -0.98
C ALA A 122 -14.23 -5.65 0.45
N VAL A 123 -13.67 -6.83 0.61
CA VAL A 123 -13.27 -7.36 1.92
C VAL A 123 -11.93 -6.72 2.30
N PRO A 124 -11.78 -6.14 3.50
CA PRO A 124 -10.53 -5.54 3.93
C PRO A 124 -9.45 -6.61 4.14
N LYS A 125 -8.18 -6.17 4.09
CA LYS A 125 -7.05 -7.03 4.46
C LYS A 125 -7.14 -7.41 5.93
N THR A 126 -6.70 -8.61 6.26
CA THR A 126 -6.70 -9.08 7.65
C THR A 126 -5.61 -8.44 8.48
N ALA A 127 -4.43 -8.19 7.88
CA ALA A 127 -3.27 -7.61 8.54
C ALA A 127 -2.89 -8.33 9.86
N ASP A 128 -2.90 -9.66 9.85
CA ASP A 128 -2.68 -10.52 11.03
C ASP A 128 -1.70 -11.68 10.75
N GLY A 129 -1.05 -11.70 9.59
CA GLY A 129 -0.18 -12.79 9.15
C GLY A 129 1.22 -12.36 8.71
N ALA A 130 1.85 -13.22 7.92
CA ALA A 130 3.21 -13.04 7.44
C ALA A 130 3.36 -11.82 6.50
N ILE A 131 2.31 -11.48 5.74
CA ILE A 131 2.34 -10.32 4.85
C ILE A 131 2.31 -9.02 5.65
N GLU A 132 1.61 -8.98 6.78
CA GLU A 132 1.68 -7.82 7.68
C GLU A 132 3.08 -7.68 8.28
N THR A 133 3.75 -8.77 8.66
CA THR A 133 5.15 -8.75 9.11
C THR A 133 6.06 -8.17 8.03
N LEU A 134 5.90 -8.60 6.76
CA LEU A 134 6.61 -8.02 5.63
C LEU A 134 6.37 -6.50 5.50
N ARG A 135 5.13 -6.04 5.72
CA ARG A 135 4.79 -4.61 5.68
C ARG A 135 5.55 -3.81 6.74
N LEU A 136 5.61 -4.30 7.96
CA LEU A 136 6.30 -3.63 9.06
C LEU A 136 7.82 -3.53 8.80
N VAL A 137 8.46 -4.63 8.41
CA VAL A 137 9.90 -4.64 8.05
C VAL A 137 10.17 -3.71 6.87
N LYS A 138 9.27 -3.70 5.86
CA LYS A 138 9.43 -2.81 4.71
C LYS A 138 9.30 -1.33 5.07
N ILE A 139 8.42 -0.96 5.99
CA ILE A 139 8.31 0.43 6.47
C ILE A 139 9.64 0.90 7.07
N ALA A 140 10.23 0.10 7.96
CA ALA A 140 11.52 0.42 8.57
C ALA A 140 12.60 0.57 7.49
N ARG A 141 12.73 -0.42 6.60
CA ARG A 141 13.70 -0.37 5.49
C ARG A 141 13.51 0.85 4.60
N ASP A 142 12.31 1.13 4.14
CA ASP A 142 12.04 2.23 3.19
C ASP A 142 12.27 3.60 3.84
N THR A 143 12.01 3.72 5.14
CA THR A 143 12.33 4.92 5.91
C THR A 143 13.84 5.12 6.02
N ALA A 144 14.58 4.04 6.34
CA ALA A 144 16.04 4.07 6.36
C ALA A 144 16.63 4.41 4.98
N VAL A 145 16.12 3.84 3.89
CA VAL A 145 16.56 4.16 2.50
C VAL A 145 16.34 5.63 2.16
N LYS A 146 15.22 6.22 2.55
CA LYS A 146 14.96 7.65 2.32
C LYS A 146 15.94 8.53 3.10
N ALA A 147 16.15 8.22 4.38
CA ALA A 147 17.08 8.95 5.24
C ALA A 147 18.54 8.82 4.75
N HIS A 148 18.94 7.62 4.34
CA HIS A 148 20.25 7.32 3.74
C HIS A 148 20.51 8.15 2.46
N THR A 149 19.52 8.20 1.56
CA THR A 149 19.61 9.02 0.35
C THR A 149 19.69 10.52 0.68
N ALA A 150 18.87 10.99 1.62
CA ALA A 150 18.87 12.37 2.06
C ALA A 150 20.22 12.77 2.70
N ALA A 151 20.84 11.90 3.49
CA ALA A 151 22.14 12.12 4.08
C ALA A 151 23.23 12.28 3.01
N MET A 152 23.24 11.45 1.96
CA MET A 152 24.18 11.55 0.84
C MET A 152 24.00 12.85 0.05
N ILE A 153 22.74 13.22 -0.25
CA ILE A 153 22.43 14.47 -0.98
C ILE A 153 22.92 15.68 -0.16
N ALA A 154 22.60 15.71 1.15
CA ALA A 154 23.03 16.78 2.02
C ALA A 154 24.56 16.87 2.12
N LEU A 155 25.24 15.72 2.26
CA LEU A 155 26.71 15.66 2.33
C LEU A 155 27.33 16.24 1.06
N LYS A 156 26.90 15.79 -0.14
CA LYS A 156 27.41 16.30 -1.42
C LYS A 156 27.13 17.79 -1.60
N ALA A 157 25.93 18.25 -1.24
CA ALA A 157 25.59 19.67 -1.31
C ALA A 157 26.45 20.51 -0.36
N THR A 158 26.69 20.03 0.85
CA THR A 158 27.56 20.69 1.84
C THR A 158 29.01 20.74 1.34
N LEU A 159 29.52 19.67 0.74
CA LEU A 159 30.88 19.62 0.19
C LEU A 159 31.07 20.64 -0.95
N VAL A 160 30.08 20.80 -1.82
CA VAL A 160 30.11 21.77 -2.93
C VAL A 160 30.22 23.22 -2.43
N THR A 161 29.59 23.53 -1.29
CA THR A 161 29.61 24.87 -0.67
C THR A 161 30.78 25.07 0.29
N GLY A 162 31.62 24.05 0.46
CA GLY A 162 32.80 24.08 1.34
C GLY A 162 33.96 24.83 0.74
N GLY A 163 35.00 25.05 1.57
CA GLY A 163 36.27 25.65 1.10
C GLY A 163 36.96 24.79 0.05
N ASP A 164 37.66 25.42 -0.86
CA ASP A 164 38.26 24.80 -2.05
C ASP A 164 39.21 23.64 -1.71
N ASP A 165 39.99 23.74 -0.62
CA ASP A 165 40.93 22.69 -0.22
C ASP A 165 40.26 21.36 0.12
N LEU A 166 39.25 21.38 0.97
CA LEU A 166 38.52 20.16 1.40
C LEU A 166 37.72 19.55 0.25
N ARG A 167 37.17 20.41 -0.61
CA ARG A 167 36.48 19.96 -1.81
C ARG A 167 37.44 19.28 -2.78
N ALA A 168 38.61 19.91 -3.07
CA ALA A 168 39.62 19.34 -3.96
C ALA A 168 40.12 17.96 -3.46
N GLU A 169 40.25 17.80 -2.13
CA GLU A 169 40.67 16.54 -1.52
C GLU A 169 39.60 15.41 -1.68
N LEU A 170 38.32 15.73 -1.63
CA LEU A 170 37.24 14.73 -1.49
C LEU A 170 36.40 14.52 -2.75
N GLU A 171 36.28 15.50 -3.66
CA GLU A 171 35.32 15.43 -4.78
C GLU A 171 35.58 14.32 -5.79
N HIS A 172 36.85 13.87 -5.91
CA HIS A 172 37.24 12.80 -6.83
C HIS A 172 36.95 11.40 -6.30
N LEU A 173 36.51 11.25 -5.03
CA LEU A 173 36.25 9.96 -4.42
C LEU A 173 34.90 9.41 -4.88
N THR A 174 34.84 8.07 -5.04
CA THR A 174 33.55 7.38 -5.22
C THR A 174 32.69 7.52 -3.98
N ASP A 175 31.36 7.43 -4.14
CA ASP A 175 30.38 7.66 -3.06
C ASP A 175 30.73 6.97 -1.74
N TYR A 176 31.10 5.68 -1.75
CA TYR A 176 31.44 4.95 -0.53
C TYR A 176 32.78 5.43 0.07
N LYS A 177 33.80 5.67 -0.75
CA LYS A 177 35.09 6.20 -0.29
C LYS A 177 34.93 7.62 0.29
N LEU A 178 34.11 8.44 -0.34
CA LEU A 178 33.75 9.77 0.17
C LEU A 178 33.13 9.69 1.56
N ILE A 179 32.17 8.80 1.76
CA ILE A 179 31.54 8.59 3.07
C ILE A 179 32.56 8.16 4.12
N VAL A 180 33.43 7.20 3.81
CA VAL A 180 34.46 6.72 4.74
C VAL A 180 35.44 7.84 5.11
N ALA A 181 35.90 8.60 4.12
CA ALA A 181 36.78 9.75 4.36
C ALA A 181 36.11 10.83 5.22
N CYS A 182 34.88 11.22 4.87
CA CYS A 182 34.12 12.19 5.66
C CYS A 182 33.83 11.70 7.09
N ALA A 183 33.55 10.42 7.30
CA ALA A 183 33.29 9.86 8.64
C ALA A 183 34.50 9.96 9.58
N ALA A 184 35.71 9.95 9.01
CA ALA A 184 36.98 10.07 9.73
C ALA A 184 37.38 11.53 10.03
N LEU A 185 36.67 12.52 9.44
CA LEU A 185 37.00 13.93 9.71
C LEU A 185 36.77 14.26 11.20
N ALA A 186 37.84 14.78 11.81
CA ALA A 186 37.76 15.36 13.15
C ALA A 186 37.46 16.87 13.03
N ALA A 187 36.64 17.39 13.90
CA ALA A 187 36.38 18.82 14.07
C ALA A 187 37.07 19.30 15.33
N GLU A 188 38.18 20.00 15.17
CA GLU A 188 38.98 20.49 16.31
C GLU A 188 38.47 21.87 16.78
N ASP A 189 37.93 22.68 15.86
CA ASP A 189 37.41 24.03 16.16
C ASP A 189 36.07 24.26 15.51
N LEU A 190 35.01 24.27 16.32
CA LEU A 190 33.62 24.54 15.85
C LEU A 190 33.32 26.04 15.70
N THR A 191 34.25 26.93 16.06
CA THR A 191 34.06 28.40 15.93
C THR A 191 34.42 28.90 14.54
N SER A 192 35.13 28.09 13.75
CA SER A 192 35.47 28.39 12.37
C SER A 192 34.53 27.72 11.36
N PRO A 193 34.25 28.35 10.20
CA PRO A 193 33.50 27.71 9.12
C PRO A 193 34.09 26.38 8.64
N ALA A 194 35.44 26.26 8.61
CA ALA A 194 36.12 25.03 8.21
C ALA A 194 35.90 23.90 9.25
N GLY A 195 35.99 24.20 10.54
CA GLY A 195 35.69 23.24 11.59
C GLY A 195 34.22 22.81 11.60
N GLY A 196 33.30 23.77 11.45
CA GLY A 196 31.87 23.50 11.28
C GLY A 196 31.60 22.60 10.08
N MET A 197 32.24 22.80 8.95
CA MET A 197 32.15 21.97 7.74
C MET A 197 32.58 20.53 8.02
N ARG A 198 33.79 20.34 8.58
CA ARG A 198 34.29 18.98 8.93
C ARG A 198 33.35 18.25 9.89
N HIS A 199 32.79 18.95 10.87
CA HIS A 199 31.82 18.39 11.82
C HIS A 199 30.56 17.90 11.10
N VAL A 200 29.97 18.72 10.24
CA VAL A 200 28.73 18.39 9.53
C VAL A 200 28.94 17.23 8.56
N LEU A 201 30.01 17.26 7.75
CA LEU A 201 30.35 16.16 6.83
C LEU A 201 30.58 14.85 7.59
N GLY A 202 31.32 14.88 8.71
CA GLY A 202 31.54 13.71 9.55
C GLY A 202 30.23 13.18 10.16
N SER A 203 29.36 14.07 10.64
CA SER A 203 28.05 13.68 11.20
C SER A 203 27.14 13.04 10.16
N LEU A 204 27.03 13.62 8.96
CA LEU A 204 26.22 13.07 7.85
C LEU A 204 26.76 11.73 7.36
N ALA A 205 28.08 11.58 7.27
CA ALA A 205 28.73 10.35 6.85
C ALA A 205 28.52 9.21 7.86
N ARG A 206 28.69 9.46 9.15
CA ARG A 206 28.43 8.46 10.21
C ARG A 206 26.96 8.02 10.21
N ARG A 207 26.02 8.97 10.08
CA ARG A 207 24.58 8.65 9.92
C ARG A 207 24.35 7.77 8.69
N TRP A 208 24.97 8.09 7.56
CA TRP A 208 24.84 7.30 6.33
C TRP A 208 25.30 5.86 6.55
N LEU A 209 26.45 5.64 7.21
CA LEU A 209 26.97 4.30 7.52
C LEU A 209 26.04 3.51 8.42
N GLN A 210 25.48 4.12 9.46
CA GLN A 210 24.51 3.47 10.35
C GLN A 210 23.26 3.02 9.57
N LEU A 211 22.69 3.91 8.76
CA LEU A 211 21.54 3.60 7.93
C LEU A 211 21.84 2.54 6.87
N HIS A 212 23.06 2.52 6.35
CA HIS A 212 23.53 1.51 5.39
C HIS A 212 23.46 0.10 6.00
N GLU A 213 23.95 -0.09 7.23
CA GLU A 213 23.88 -1.37 7.92
C GLU A 213 22.44 -1.74 8.30
N GLU A 214 21.62 -0.79 8.75
CA GLU A 214 20.20 -1.00 9.02
C GLU A 214 19.46 -1.50 7.77
N ILE A 215 19.69 -0.87 6.62
CA ILE A 215 19.11 -1.29 5.32
C ILE A 215 19.52 -2.72 4.97
N LYS A 216 20.78 -3.11 5.20
CA LYS A 216 21.25 -4.48 4.96
C LYS A 216 20.51 -5.49 5.84
N VAL A 217 20.32 -5.19 7.13
CA VAL A 217 19.59 -6.05 8.07
C VAL A 217 18.15 -6.24 7.58
N HIS A 218 17.42 -5.17 7.33
CA HIS A 218 16.04 -5.26 6.87
C HIS A 218 15.91 -5.92 5.50
N SER A 219 16.87 -5.71 4.59
CA SER A 219 16.88 -6.37 3.28
C SER A 219 17.06 -7.89 3.40
N ARG A 220 17.91 -8.35 4.33
CA ARG A 220 18.07 -9.79 4.64
C ARG A 220 16.78 -10.38 5.22
N LEU A 221 16.15 -9.69 6.16
CA LEU A 221 14.86 -10.11 6.73
C LEU A 221 13.76 -10.19 5.67
N LEU A 222 13.63 -9.19 4.81
CA LEU A 222 12.66 -9.23 3.71
C LEU A 222 12.92 -10.40 2.76
N LYS A 223 14.19 -10.68 2.43
CA LYS A 223 14.57 -11.82 1.60
C LYS A 223 14.16 -13.14 2.24
N GLN A 224 14.41 -13.31 3.53
CA GLN A 224 14.05 -14.52 4.27
C GLN A 224 12.53 -14.68 4.35
N LEU A 225 11.82 -13.65 4.78
CA LEU A 225 10.37 -13.67 4.93
C LEU A 225 9.65 -13.91 3.59
N THR A 226 10.06 -13.24 2.51
CA THR A 226 9.45 -13.46 1.19
C THR A 226 9.69 -14.88 0.68
N LYS A 227 10.89 -15.44 0.90
CA LYS A 227 11.21 -16.83 0.52
C LYS A 227 10.33 -17.84 1.26
N THR A 228 10.05 -17.58 2.54
CA THR A 228 9.19 -18.45 3.35
C THR A 228 7.72 -18.29 2.99
N THR A 229 7.26 -17.04 2.79
CA THR A 229 5.83 -16.73 2.56
C THR A 229 5.37 -17.08 1.15
N ALA A 230 6.21 -16.83 0.13
CA ALA A 230 5.86 -17.00 -1.28
C ALA A 230 7.06 -17.47 -2.11
N PRO A 231 7.54 -18.70 -1.92
CA PRO A 231 8.73 -19.23 -2.61
C PRO A 231 8.56 -19.20 -4.14
N ALA A 232 7.42 -19.64 -4.66
CA ALA A 232 7.14 -19.64 -6.09
C ALA A 232 7.20 -18.24 -6.72
N LEU A 233 6.84 -17.19 -5.97
CA LEU A 233 6.92 -15.82 -6.46
C LEU A 233 8.37 -15.33 -6.57
N ILE A 234 9.24 -15.75 -5.67
CA ILE A 234 10.69 -15.43 -5.69
C ILE A 234 11.43 -16.16 -6.81
N GLU A 235 10.97 -17.35 -7.20
CA GLU A 235 11.54 -18.13 -8.30
C GLU A 235 11.17 -17.55 -9.68
N ALA A 236 10.12 -16.75 -9.76
CA ALA A 236 9.70 -16.14 -11.01
C ALA A 236 10.75 -15.12 -11.52
N PHE A 237 11.11 -15.23 -12.80
CA PHE A 237 12.16 -14.42 -13.41
C PHE A 237 11.92 -12.90 -13.22
N GLY A 238 12.93 -12.21 -12.71
CA GLY A 238 12.90 -10.74 -12.50
C GLY A 238 12.11 -10.27 -11.28
N ILE A 239 11.65 -11.18 -10.42
CA ILE A 239 10.98 -10.86 -9.16
C ILE A 239 11.95 -11.10 -8.00
N GLY A 240 12.57 -10.02 -7.53
CA GLY A 240 13.39 -10.04 -6.31
C GLY A 240 12.55 -9.78 -5.04
N PRO A 241 13.16 -9.93 -3.84
CA PRO A 241 12.45 -9.81 -2.56
C PRO A 241 11.67 -8.50 -2.37
N ASP A 242 12.22 -7.37 -2.80
CA ASP A 242 11.55 -6.05 -2.71
C ASP A 242 10.30 -5.98 -3.59
N VAL A 243 10.40 -6.48 -4.83
CA VAL A 243 9.27 -6.56 -5.77
C VAL A 243 8.22 -7.52 -5.25
N ALA A 244 8.61 -8.72 -4.79
CA ALA A 244 7.70 -9.70 -4.22
C ALA A 244 6.95 -9.13 -3.02
N THR A 245 7.66 -8.45 -2.12
CA THR A 245 7.03 -7.78 -0.97
C THR A 245 5.93 -6.82 -1.42
N GLU A 246 6.20 -5.92 -2.38
CA GLU A 246 5.18 -4.96 -2.87
C GLU A 246 3.94 -5.66 -3.45
N LEU A 247 4.15 -6.75 -4.19
CA LEU A 247 3.06 -7.53 -4.80
C LEU A 247 2.24 -8.28 -3.74
N LEU A 248 2.90 -8.84 -2.72
CA LEU A 248 2.25 -9.48 -1.57
C LEU A 248 1.49 -8.48 -0.72
N LEU A 249 2.07 -7.29 -0.45
CA LEU A 249 1.40 -6.23 0.30
C LEU A 249 0.13 -5.73 -0.41
N ALA A 250 0.09 -5.77 -1.75
CA ALA A 250 -1.14 -5.47 -2.48
C ALA A 250 -2.22 -6.54 -2.23
N ALA A 251 -1.83 -7.82 -2.19
CA ALA A 251 -2.76 -8.92 -1.93
C ALA A 251 -3.27 -8.93 -0.48
N GLY A 252 -2.39 -8.83 0.52
CA GLY A 252 -2.71 -9.00 1.94
C GLY A 252 -2.71 -10.47 2.36
N ASP A 253 -2.85 -10.74 3.67
CA ASP A 253 -2.80 -12.09 4.24
C ASP A 253 -3.97 -12.99 3.80
N ASN A 254 -5.16 -12.41 3.57
CA ASN A 254 -6.35 -13.09 3.07
C ASN A 254 -6.45 -12.98 1.54
N THR A 255 -5.64 -13.73 0.83
CA THR A 255 -5.56 -13.68 -0.65
C THR A 255 -6.83 -14.15 -1.35
N ASP A 256 -7.65 -14.98 -0.70
CA ASP A 256 -8.98 -15.44 -1.14
C ASP A 256 -9.99 -14.30 -1.38
N ARG A 257 -9.80 -13.14 -0.74
CA ARG A 257 -10.60 -11.94 -1.04
C ARG A 257 -10.49 -11.48 -2.49
N ILE A 258 -9.41 -11.87 -3.19
CA ILE A 258 -9.14 -11.52 -4.59
C ILE A 258 -9.64 -12.64 -5.48
N ARG A 259 -10.89 -12.52 -5.93
CA ARG A 259 -11.64 -13.58 -6.59
C ARG A 259 -11.16 -13.95 -8.01
N SER A 260 -10.29 -13.16 -8.63
CA SER A 260 -9.82 -13.40 -9.98
C SER A 260 -8.52 -12.66 -10.31
N GLU A 261 -7.81 -13.14 -11.35
CA GLU A 261 -6.66 -12.46 -11.91
C GLU A 261 -6.97 -11.02 -12.37
N SER A 262 -8.18 -10.79 -12.88
CA SER A 262 -8.64 -9.47 -13.32
C SER A 262 -8.83 -8.53 -12.13
N ALA A 263 -9.32 -9.04 -10.99
CA ALA A 263 -9.43 -8.28 -9.74
C ALA A 263 -8.04 -7.90 -9.21
N TYR A 264 -7.07 -8.83 -9.24
CA TYR A 264 -5.68 -8.53 -8.87
C TYR A 264 -5.04 -7.50 -9.79
N ALA A 265 -5.22 -7.66 -11.12
CA ALA A 265 -4.70 -6.68 -12.08
C ALA A 265 -5.33 -5.28 -11.89
N LYS A 266 -6.62 -5.21 -11.54
CA LYS A 266 -7.30 -3.95 -11.20
C LYS A 266 -6.69 -3.34 -9.92
N LEU A 267 -6.50 -4.16 -8.89
CA LEU A 267 -5.87 -3.76 -7.64
C LEU A 267 -4.45 -3.21 -7.85
N CYS A 268 -3.66 -3.84 -8.73
CA CYS A 268 -2.31 -3.37 -9.10
C CYS A 268 -2.29 -2.23 -10.12
N GLY A 269 -3.45 -1.72 -10.56
CA GLY A 269 -3.52 -0.69 -11.59
C GLY A 269 -3.02 -1.14 -12.97
N ALA A 270 -3.02 -2.45 -13.25
CA ALA A 270 -2.55 -3.05 -14.51
C ALA A 270 -3.68 -3.45 -15.47
N CYS A 271 -4.95 -3.30 -15.08
CA CYS A 271 -6.07 -3.57 -15.97
C CYS A 271 -6.19 -2.48 -17.05
N PRO A 272 -6.55 -2.84 -18.31
CA PRO A 272 -6.81 -1.87 -19.34
C PRO A 272 -8.11 -1.11 -19.04
N ILE A 273 -8.11 0.22 -19.27
CA ILE A 273 -9.31 1.05 -19.21
C ILE A 273 -9.67 1.43 -20.63
N PRO A 274 -10.85 1.06 -21.14
CA PRO A 274 -11.29 1.46 -22.48
C PRO A 274 -11.28 2.98 -22.64
N ALA A 275 -10.79 3.45 -23.76
CA ALA A 275 -10.78 4.85 -24.17
C ALA A 275 -11.11 4.94 -25.66
N SER A 276 -12.06 4.11 -26.08
CA SER A 276 -12.49 3.98 -27.47
C SER A 276 -13.57 5.01 -27.81
N SER A 277 -13.53 5.53 -29.01
CA SER A 277 -14.59 6.35 -29.57
C SER A 277 -14.76 6.02 -31.06
N GLY A 278 -15.98 5.74 -31.50
CA GLY A 278 -16.29 5.38 -32.89
C GLY A 278 -15.47 4.17 -33.37
N ARG A 279 -14.72 4.33 -34.45
CA ARG A 279 -13.91 3.25 -35.09
C ARG A 279 -12.55 3.02 -34.40
N THR A 280 -12.20 3.81 -33.40
CA THR A 280 -10.88 3.70 -32.72
C THR A 280 -11.00 2.92 -31.44
N THR A 281 -10.35 1.75 -31.32
CA THR A 281 -10.25 0.98 -30.08
C THR A 281 -8.91 1.29 -29.40
N ARG A 282 -8.96 1.97 -28.27
CA ARG A 282 -7.78 2.32 -27.47
C ARG A 282 -8.00 2.02 -25.98
N HIS A 283 -6.89 1.90 -25.25
CA HIS A 283 -6.91 1.74 -23.80
C HIS A 283 -6.02 2.80 -23.16
N ARG A 284 -6.51 3.41 -22.09
CA ARG A 284 -5.72 4.35 -21.27
C ARG A 284 -5.15 3.68 -20.03
N LEU A 285 -4.15 4.35 -19.43
CA LEU A 285 -3.57 3.95 -18.18
C LEU A 285 -4.63 3.94 -17.06
N ASN A 286 -4.69 2.85 -16.30
CA ASN A 286 -5.42 2.84 -15.04
C ASN A 286 -4.61 3.61 -13.98
N ARG A 287 -5.14 4.76 -13.54
CA ARG A 287 -4.55 5.58 -12.48
C ARG A 287 -5.04 5.19 -11.08
N GLY A 288 -6.05 4.36 -11.00
CA GLY A 288 -6.51 3.72 -9.76
C GLY A 288 -5.64 2.51 -9.41
N GLY A 289 -5.84 1.97 -8.23
CA GLY A 289 -5.10 0.83 -7.73
C GLY A 289 -3.81 1.19 -7.00
N ASN A 290 -3.13 0.17 -6.50
CA ASN A 290 -1.94 0.30 -5.68
C ASN A 290 -0.73 0.74 -6.51
N ARG A 291 -0.20 1.95 -6.24
CA ARG A 291 0.93 2.54 -6.97
C ARG A 291 2.22 1.75 -6.79
N GLN A 292 2.47 1.19 -5.61
CA GLN A 292 3.68 0.44 -5.30
C GLN A 292 3.68 -0.89 -6.06
N ALA A 293 2.55 -1.61 -6.05
CA ALA A 293 2.40 -2.81 -6.86
C ALA A 293 2.52 -2.52 -8.36
N ASN A 294 1.97 -1.41 -8.85
CA ASN A 294 2.15 -0.99 -10.24
C ASN A 294 3.60 -0.73 -10.61
N SER A 295 4.35 -0.07 -9.70
CA SER A 295 5.79 0.16 -9.84
C SER A 295 6.58 -1.16 -9.78
N ALA A 296 6.20 -2.09 -8.92
CA ALA A 296 6.81 -3.42 -8.84
C ALA A 296 6.65 -4.20 -10.15
N LEU A 297 5.43 -4.24 -10.69
CA LEU A 297 5.18 -4.83 -12.01
C LEU A 297 6.01 -4.16 -13.12
N TYR A 298 6.13 -2.83 -13.10
CA TYR A 298 6.93 -2.09 -14.08
C TYR A 298 8.41 -2.46 -13.99
N ARG A 299 8.99 -2.51 -12.80
CA ARG A 299 10.40 -2.88 -12.58
C ARG A 299 10.68 -4.29 -13.12
N THR A 300 9.83 -5.26 -12.80
CA THR A 300 9.94 -6.63 -13.32
C THR A 300 9.87 -6.67 -14.84
N VAL A 301 8.91 -5.96 -15.44
CA VAL A 301 8.77 -5.89 -16.91
C VAL A 301 10.04 -5.31 -17.55
N VAL A 302 10.62 -4.25 -16.99
CA VAL A 302 11.86 -3.65 -17.53
C VAL A 302 13.03 -4.64 -17.47
N VAL A 303 13.16 -5.41 -16.38
CA VAL A 303 14.16 -6.47 -16.26
C VAL A 303 13.93 -7.57 -17.31
N ARG A 304 12.68 -8.04 -17.45
CA ARG A 304 12.32 -9.07 -18.43
C ARG A 304 12.52 -8.63 -19.88
N MET A 305 12.29 -7.39 -20.20
CA MET A 305 12.55 -6.83 -21.54
C MET A 305 14.04 -6.87 -21.93
N ARG A 306 14.95 -7.01 -20.96
CA ARG A 306 16.40 -7.08 -21.20
C ARG A 306 16.94 -8.49 -21.23
N TRP A 307 16.37 -9.39 -20.43
CA TRP A 307 17.02 -10.67 -20.10
C TRP A 307 16.14 -11.90 -20.21
N HIS A 308 14.84 -11.74 -20.52
CA HIS A 308 13.89 -12.85 -20.59
C HIS A 308 13.48 -13.08 -22.04
N GLU A 309 14.02 -14.11 -22.67
CA GLU A 309 13.84 -14.39 -24.10
C GLU A 309 12.38 -14.36 -24.57
N PRO A 310 11.38 -14.97 -23.89
CA PRO A 310 9.99 -14.89 -24.31
C PRO A 310 9.44 -13.45 -24.32
N THR A 311 9.91 -12.61 -23.37
CA THR A 311 9.51 -11.20 -23.32
C THR A 311 10.16 -10.39 -24.44
N ILE A 312 11.43 -10.63 -24.73
CA ILE A 312 12.17 -10.00 -25.83
C ILE A 312 11.49 -10.29 -27.16
N ALA A 313 11.19 -11.56 -27.43
CA ALA A 313 10.46 -11.98 -28.63
C ALA A 313 9.07 -11.33 -28.74
N TYR A 314 8.32 -11.24 -27.62
CA TYR A 314 7.03 -10.53 -27.56
C TYR A 314 7.19 -9.05 -27.91
N VAL A 315 8.19 -8.37 -27.35
CA VAL A 315 8.45 -6.95 -27.61
C VAL A 315 8.76 -6.72 -29.09
N ALA A 316 9.63 -7.53 -29.68
CA ALA A 316 9.97 -7.43 -31.11
C ALA A 316 8.73 -7.56 -32.01
N ARG A 317 7.91 -8.60 -31.78
CA ARG A 317 6.66 -8.81 -32.52
C ARG A 317 5.71 -7.63 -32.39
N ARG A 318 5.45 -7.16 -31.15
CA ARG A 318 4.49 -6.07 -30.92
C ARG A 318 4.97 -4.72 -31.46
N THR A 319 6.29 -4.52 -31.51
CA THR A 319 6.89 -3.35 -32.16
C THR A 319 6.69 -3.41 -33.67
N ALA A 320 6.89 -4.57 -34.28
CA ALA A 320 6.61 -4.77 -35.71
C ALA A 320 5.12 -4.55 -36.06
N GLU A 321 4.20 -4.84 -35.15
CA GLU A 321 2.78 -4.55 -35.26
C GLU A 321 2.43 -3.06 -35.04
N GLY A 322 3.42 -2.19 -34.78
CA GLY A 322 3.24 -0.75 -34.64
C GLY A 322 2.89 -0.25 -33.23
N LEU A 323 2.95 -1.10 -32.19
CA LEU A 323 2.69 -0.65 -30.83
C LEU A 323 3.88 0.14 -30.27
N SER A 324 3.57 1.22 -29.55
CA SER A 324 4.58 1.99 -28.83
C SER A 324 5.12 1.19 -27.61
N LYS A 325 6.35 1.46 -27.21
CA LYS A 325 6.98 0.87 -26.01
C LYS A 325 6.09 0.99 -24.75
N ARG A 326 5.38 2.12 -24.58
CA ARG A 326 4.47 2.34 -23.45
C ARG A 326 3.26 1.40 -23.49
N GLU A 327 2.73 1.11 -24.66
CA GLU A 327 1.62 0.16 -24.85
C GLU A 327 2.07 -1.26 -24.58
N ILE A 328 3.23 -1.66 -25.10
CA ILE A 328 3.82 -2.98 -24.89
C ILE A 328 4.06 -3.21 -23.36
N ILE A 329 4.62 -2.24 -22.66
CA ILE A 329 4.81 -2.32 -21.19
C ILE A 329 3.47 -2.49 -20.47
N ARG A 330 2.40 -1.82 -20.89
CA ARG A 330 1.06 -2.00 -20.31
C ARG A 330 0.54 -3.41 -20.50
N CYS A 331 0.70 -3.98 -21.69
CA CYS A 331 0.33 -5.37 -21.95
C CYS A 331 1.13 -6.34 -21.09
N LEU A 332 2.45 -6.17 -21.04
CA LEU A 332 3.33 -7.03 -20.25
C LEU A 332 3.01 -6.96 -18.74
N LYS A 333 2.69 -5.77 -18.21
CA LYS A 333 2.24 -5.65 -16.82
C LYS A 333 0.94 -6.41 -16.56
N ARG A 334 0.02 -6.45 -17.51
CA ARG A 334 -1.23 -7.21 -17.37
C ARG A 334 -0.96 -8.72 -17.36
N TYR A 335 -0.07 -9.20 -18.23
CA TYR A 335 0.34 -10.61 -18.23
C TYR A 335 1.07 -10.98 -16.95
N LEU A 336 2.01 -10.13 -16.50
CA LEU A 336 2.71 -10.35 -15.25
C LEU A 336 1.77 -10.36 -14.03
N ALA A 337 0.77 -9.48 -14.00
CA ALA A 337 -0.23 -9.49 -12.94
C ALA A 337 -1.04 -10.79 -12.89
N ARG A 338 -1.31 -11.42 -14.05
CA ARG A 338 -1.93 -12.73 -14.15
C ARG A 338 -1.02 -13.82 -13.58
N GLU A 339 0.25 -13.84 -13.99
CA GLU A 339 1.25 -14.77 -13.50
C GLU A 339 1.40 -14.67 -11.97
N VAL A 340 1.59 -13.44 -11.46
CA VAL A 340 1.71 -13.19 -10.02
C VAL A 340 0.48 -13.67 -9.25
N PHE A 341 -0.73 -13.46 -9.76
CA PHE A 341 -1.96 -13.92 -9.11
C PHE A 341 -1.94 -15.44 -8.86
N LEU A 342 -1.43 -16.22 -9.83
CA LEU A 342 -1.33 -17.67 -9.71
C LEU A 342 -0.21 -18.11 -8.74
N LEU A 343 0.74 -17.24 -8.45
CA LEU A 343 1.88 -17.48 -7.55
C LEU A 343 1.64 -16.89 -6.14
N LEU A 344 0.48 -16.26 -5.88
CA LEU A 344 0.15 -15.78 -4.55
C LEU A 344 0.00 -16.98 -3.59
N PRO A 345 0.45 -16.85 -2.33
CA PRO A 345 0.28 -17.90 -1.34
C PRO A 345 -1.20 -18.18 -1.10
N ALA A 346 -1.52 -19.43 -0.82
CA ALA A 346 -2.87 -19.77 -0.35
C ALA A 346 -3.19 -19.02 0.95
N PRO A 347 -4.45 -18.66 1.18
CA PRO A 347 -4.84 -18.04 2.45
C PRO A 347 -4.49 -18.98 3.60
N VAL A 348 -3.96 -18.42 4.68
CA VAL A 348 -3.74 -19.18 5.90
C VAL A 348 -5.12 -19.51 6.49
N VAL A 349 -5.48 -20.78 6.49
CA VAL A 349 -6.71 -21.24 7.15
C VAL A 349 -6.46 -21.12 8.65
N ASP A 350 -7.09 -20.15 9.30
CA ASP A 350 -7.07 -20.05 10.75
C ASP A 350 -7.94 -21.17 11.34
N ASN A 351 -7.30 -22.29 11.70
CA ASN A 351 -7.96 -23.45 12.31
C ASN A 351 -8.66 -23.12 13.64
N ARG A 352 -8.44 -21.95 14.24
CA ARG A 352 -9.15 -21.52 15.45
C ARG A 352 -10.66 -21.27 15.23
N ARG A 353 -11.12 -21.24 13.97
CA ARG A 353 -12.55 -21.13 13.64
C ARG A 353 -13.26 -22.47 13.60
N LEU A 354 -12.55 -23.60 13.61
CA LEU A 354 -13.16 -24.94 13.58
C LEU A 354 -13.49 -25.46 14.99
N ASP A 355 -12.88 -24.87 16.04
CA ASP A 355 -13.08 -25.30 17.43
C ASP A 355 -14.21 -24.52 18.15
N ALA A 356 -14.91 -23.64 17.46
CA ALA A 356 -15.97 -22.78 18.00
C ALA A 356 -17.36 -23.01 17.32
N ALA A 357 -17.56 -24.12 16.61
CA ALA A 357 -18.82 -24.49 15.97
C ALA A 357 -19.49 -25.69 16.69
#